data_2f57c65d0113a1d74129561b5a6da4e4
#
_entry.id   2f57c65d0113a1d74129561b5a6da4e4
#
_cell.length_a   1.000
_cell.length_b   1.000
_cell.length_c   1.000
_cell.angle_alpha   90.00
_cell.angle_beta   90.00
_cell.angle_gamma   90.00
#
_symmetry.space_group_name_H-M   'P 1'
#
loop_
_entity.id
_entity.type
_entity.pdbx_description
1 polymer ?
#
loop_
_entity_poly.entity_id
_entity_poly.type
_entity_poly.pdbx_seq_one_letter_code
_entity_poly.pdbx_strand_id
1 'polypeptide(L)'
;MKNIFTLLLVFMFSLMMKAEVSVSEKNALIQLYNSTNGANWTSKWDLNAPVSSWYGIKLQDDKVISIELKKNNLVGTLPLSIGDLKSLESLNLAFNKLSGAIPTSIGDLSSL
;
A
#
# COMPACT_ATOMS: atom_id res chain seq x y z
N MET A 1 14.47 -35.92 -20.42
CA MET A 1 13.06 -35.53 -20.39
C MET A 1 12.59 -35.17 -18.99
N LYS A 2 12.83 -36.00 -17.99
CA LYS A 2 12.39 -35.70 -16.62
C LYS A 2 12.97 -34.42 -16.06
N ASN A 3 14.23 -34.12 -16.35
CA ASN A 3 14.90 -32.92 -15.85
C ASN A 3 14.33 -31.63 -16.41
N ILE A 4 13.95 -31.67 -17.70
CA ILE A 4 13.34 -30.50 -18.35
C ILE A 4 11.99 -30.19 -17.74
N PHE A 5 11.20 -31.21 -17.46
CA PHE A 5 9.88 -31.04 -16.86
C PHE A 5 9.95 -30.46 -15.45
N THR A 6 10.89 -30.96 -14.64
CA THR A 6 11.11 -30.46 -13.29
C THR A 6 11.55 -28.98 -13.30
N LEU A 7 12.44 -28.64 -14.23
CA LEU A 7 12.93 -27.27 -14.37
C LEU A 7 11.79 -26.31 -14.72
N LEU A 8 10.88 -26.74 -15.61
CA LEU A 8 9.74 -25.93 -16.02
C LEU A 8 8.82 -25.64 -14.82
N LEU A 9 8.55 -26.63 -13.98
CA LEU A 9 7.73 -26.44 -12.80
C LEU A 9 8.35 -25.43 -11.81
N VAL A 10 9.65 -25.52 -11.58
CA VAL A 10 10.36 -24.57 -10.70
C VAL A 10 10.26 -23.16 -11.25
N PHE A 11 10.42 -22.99 -12.56
CA PHE A 11 10.32 -21.69 -13.20
C PHE A 11 8.92 -21.09 -13.05
N MET A 12 7.87 -21.87 -13.27
CA MET A 12 6.49 -21.41 -13.11
C MET A 12 6.20 -21.01 -11.67
N PHE A 13 6.68 -21.79 -10.71
CA PHE A 13 6.50 -21.46 -9.29
C PHE A 13 7.16 -20.12 -8.94
N SER A 14 8.37 -19.87 -9.44
CA SER A 14 9.08 -18.60 -9.23
C SER A 14 8.30 -17.42 -9.81
N LEU A 15 7.70 -17.58 -10.99
CA LEU A 15 6.89 -16.54 -11.60
C LEU A 15 5.66 -16.21 -10.77
N MET A 16 5.01 -17.21 -10.19
CA MET A 16 3.82 -17.01 -9.36
C MET A 16 4.12 -16.26 -8.05
N MET A 17 5.37 -16.30 -7.58
CA MET A 17 5.77 -15.63 -6.34
C MET A 17 6.29 -14.21 -6.54
N LYS A 18 6.30 -13.70 -7.77
CA LYS A 18 6.97 -12.45 -8.11
C LYS A 18 6.21 -11.18 -7.80
N ALA A 19 4.89 -11.21 -7.83
CA ALA A 19 4.10 -9.97 -7.86
C ALA A 19 3.56 -9.66 -6.48
N GLU A 20 4.42 -9.16 -5.58
CA GLU A 20 3.98 -8.74 -4.26
C GLU A 20 4.68 -7.45 -3.83
N VAL A 21 3.90 -6.57 -3.21
CA VAL A 21 4.41 -5.40 -2.52
C VAL A 21 5.28 -5.84 -1.35
N SER A 22 6.36 -5.13 -1.07
CA SER A 22 7.24 -5.43 0.06
C SER A 22 6.48 -5.43 1.39
N VAL A 23 6.99 -6.19 2.36
CA VAL A 23 6.42 -6.22 3.71
C VAL A 23 6.39 -4.82 4.33
N SER A 24 7.46 -4.04 4.13
CA SER A 24 7.56 -2.69 4.65
C SER A 24 6.44 -1.78 4.11
N GLU A 25 6.19 -1.80 2.80
CA GLU A 25 5.15 -0.98 2.21
C GLU A 25 3.76 -1.45 2.60
N LYS A 26 3.54 -2.77 2.61
CA LYS A 26 2.25 -3.31 3.05
C LYS A 26 1.96 -2.92 4.49
N ASN A 27 2.94 -3.02 5.39
CA ASN A 27 2.77 -2.63 6.78
C ASN A 27 2.49 -1.13 6.92
N ALA A 28 3.13 -0.29 6.11
CA ALA A 28 2.84 1.14 6.10
C ALA A 28 1.37 1.42 5.74
N LEU A 29 0.84 0.72 4.75
CA LEU A 29 -0.57 0.85 4.36
C LEU A 29 -1.51 0.33 5.45
N ILE A 30 -1.17 -0.79 6.10
CA ILE A 30 -1.97 -1.32 7.21
C ILE A 30 -1.99 -0.34 8.38
N GLN A 31 -0.86 0.28 8.69
CA GLN A 31 -0.81 1.30 9.75
C GLN A 31 -1.65 2.53 9.39
N LEU A 32 -1.64 2.95 8.13
CA LEU A 32 -2.52 4.01 7.66
C LEU A 32 -3.98 3.64 7.90
N TYR A 33 -4.36 2.43 7.53
CA TYR A 33 -5.72 1.92 7.72
C TYR A 33 -6.11 1.96 9.20
N ASN A 34 -5.26 1.42 10.06
CA ASN A 34 -5.56 1.34 11.50
C ASN A 34 -5.58 2.71 12.18
N SER A 35 -4.65 3.60 11.84
CA SER A 35 -4.54 4.91 12.49
C SER A 35 -5.61 5.89 12.04
N THR A 36 -6.30 5.61 10.95
CA THR A 36 -7.37 6.45 10.41
C THR A 36 -8.74 5.77 10.44
N ASN A 37 -8.90 4.81 11.35
CA ASN A 37 -10.16 4.11 11.60
C ASN A 37 -10.71 3.39 10.36
N GLY A 38 -9.88 2.57 9.76
CA GLY A 38 -10.18 1.88 8.50
C GLY A 38 -11.47 1.07 8.54
N ALA A 39 -11.83 0.50 9.70
CA ALA A 39 -13.05 -0.28 9.84
C ALA A 39 -14.32 0.55 9.51
N ASN A 40 -14.23 1.88 9.58
CA ASN A 40 -15.35 2.78 9.31
C ASN A 40 -15.18 3.58 8.01
N TRP A 41 -14.19 3.24 7.19
CA TRP A 41 -14.05 3.89 5.88
C TRP A 41 -15.27 3.61 5.00
N THR A 42 -15.58 4.52 4.11
CA THR A 42 -16.64 4.32 3.11
C THR A 42 -16.29 3.19 2.16
N SER A 43 -15.07 3.20 1.63
CA SER A 43 -14.53 2.12 0.80
C SER A 43 -13.36 1.50 1.55
N LYS A 44 -13.60 0.37 2.18
CA LYS A 44 -12.63 -0.31 3.04
C LYS A 44 -11.69 -1.18 2.24
N TRP A 45 -10.54 -1.48 2.82
CA TRP A 45 -9.65 -2.52 2.30
C TRP A 45 -9.95 -3.85 2.97
N ASP A 46 -9.84 -4.92 2.20
CA ASP A 46 -9.76 -6.28 2.75
C ASP A 46 -8.28 -6.58 2.98
N LEU A 47 -7.85 -6.54 4.23
CA LEU A 47 -6.43 -6.71 4.57
C LEU A 47 -5.91 -8.12 4.29
N ASN A 48 -6.81 -9.09 4.04
CA ASN A 48 -6.45 -10.44 3.63
C ASN A 48 -6.32 -10.59 2.11
N ALA A 49 -6.74 -9.58 1.35
CA ALA A 49 -6.63 -9.58 -0.10
C ALA A 49 -5.31 -8.93 -0.55
N PRO A 50 -4.88 -9.17 -1.79
CA PRO A 50 -3.68 -8.53 -2.33
C PRO A 50 -3.80 -7.01 -2.34
N VAL A 51 -2.69 -6.32 -2.06
CA VAL A 51 -2.65 -4.85 -2.05
C VAL A 51 -3.14 -4.25 -3.36
N SER A 52 -2.92 -4.94 -4.48
CA SER A 52 -3.39 -4.50 -5.79
C SER A 52 -4.90 -4.34 -5.88
N SER A 53 -5.66 -4.98 -4.99
CA SER A 53 -7.12 -4.89 -4.94
C SER A 53 -7.63 -3.78 -4.00
N TRP A 54 -6.74 -3.12 -3.26
CA TRP A 54 -7.15 -2.16 -2.25
C TRP A 54 -7.56 -0.83 -2.89
N TYR A 55 -8.73 -0.33 -2.49
CA TYR A 55 -9.31 0.89 -3.03
C TYR A 55 -8.32 2.05 -2.96
N GLY A 56 -8.16 2.75 -4.06
CA GLY A 56 -7.34 3.96 -4.12
C GLY A 56 -5.83 3.73 -4.19
N ILE A 57 -5.37 2.49 -4.19
CA ILE A 57 -3.95 2.16 -4.28
C ILE A 57 -3.56 1.87 -5.72
N LYS A 58 -2.49 2.51 -6.17
CA LYS A 58 -1.91 2.25 -7.48
C LYS A 58 -0.47 1.77 -7.31
N LEU A 59 -0.15 0.67 -7.96
CA LEU A 59 1.17 0.04 -7.91
C LEU A 59 1.88 0.18 -9.25
N GLN A 60 3.21 0.25 -9.18
CA GLN A 60 4.08 0.14 -10.34
C GLN A 60 5.33 -0.63 -9.90
N ASP A 61 5.64 -1.73 -10.59
CA ASP A 61 6.77 -2.60 -10.25
C ASP A 61 6.73 -3.04 -8.79
N ASP A 62 5.55 -3.43 -8.32
CA ASP A 62 5.28 -3.88 -6.95
C ASP A 62 5.55 -2.82 -5.87
N LYS A 63 5.55 -1.56 -6.25
CA LYS A 63 5.71 -0.44 -5.32
C LYS A 63 4.50 0.46 -5.35
N VAL A 64 4.14 1.00 -4.19
CA VAL A 64 3.01 1.92 -4.08
C VAL A 64 3.44 3.28 -4.64
N ILE A 65 2.79 3.70 -5.71
CA ILE A 65 3.07 5.00 -6.33
C ILE A 65 1.96 6.03 -6.10
N SER A 66 0.75 5.60 -5.76
CA SER A 66 -0.35 6.52 -5.55
C SER A 66 -1.32 6.02 -4.49
N ILE A 67 -1.77 6.93 -3.66
CA ILE A 67 -2.84 6.70 -2.68
C ILE A 67 -3.93 7.75 -2.94
N GLU A 68 -5.11 7.32 -3.33
CA GLU A 68 -6.26 8.18 -3.62
C GLU A 68 -7.41 7.79 -2.72
N LEU A 69 -7.53 8.46 -1.57
CA LEU A 69 -8.55 8.16 -0.54
C LEU A 69 -9.41 9.39 -0.23
N LYS A 70 -9.65 10.22 -1.21
CA LYS A 70 -10.53 11.39 -1.09
C LYS A 70 -11.93 10.97 -0.68
N LYS A 71 -12.55 11.73 0.26
CA LYS A 71 -13.91 11.48 0.72
C LYS A 71 -14.17 10.05 1.17
N ASN A 72 -13.28 9.50 1.97
CA ASN A 72 -13.37 8.10 2.38
C ASN A 72 -13.58 7.91 3.87
N ASN A 73 -13.95 8.98 4.57
CA ASN A 73 -14.22 8.95 6.02
C ASN A 73 -13.02 8.52 6.87
N LEU A 74 -11.82 8.96 6.49
CA LEU A 74 -10.64 8.76 7.31
C LEU A 74 -10.74 9.67 8.55
N VAL A 75 -10.61 9.08 9.73
CA VAL A 75 -10.68 9.81 11.01
C VAL A 75 -9.47 9.41 11.85
N GLY A 76 -8.67 10.38 12.27
CA GLY A 76 -7.49 10.12 13.08
C GLY A 76 -6.27 10.84 12.54
N THR A 77 -5.11 10.24 12.71
CA THR A 77 -3.83 10.86 12.35
C THR A 77 -3.06 10.00 11.35
N LEU A 78 -2.25 10.66 10.53
CA LEU A 78 -1.35 9.94 9.63
C LEU A 78 -0.22 9.30 10.44
N PRO A 79 0.13 8.04 10.17
CA PRO A 79 1.22 7.37 10.87
C PRO A 79 2.58 7.82 10.34
N LEU A 80 3.59 7.73 11.18
CA LEU A 80 4.96 8.04 10.80
C LEU A 80 5.45 7.15 9.65
N SER A 81 4.96 5.92 9.60
CA SER A 81 5.33 4.93 8.58
C SER A 81 4.93 5.31 7.15
N ILE A 82 4.13 6.37 6.97
CA ILE A 82 3.83 6.86 5.62
C ILE A 82 5.13 7.17 4.85
N GLY A 83 6.18 7.57 5.56
CA GLY A 83 7.50 7.81 4.98
C GLY A 83 8.23 6.58 4.47
N ASP A 84 7.72 5.39 4.73
CA ASP A 84 8.29 4.13 4.21
C ASP A 84 7.88 3.86 2.77
N LEU A 85 6.89 4.59 2.25
CA LEU A 85 6.41 4.44 0.88
C LEU A 85 7.28 5.27 -0.06
N LYS A 86 8.52 4.83 -0.26
CA LYS A 86 9.57 5.62 -0.91
C LYS A 86 9.29 5.95 -2.38
N SER A 87 8.45 5.18 -3.05
CA SER A 87 8.10 5.41 -4.45
C SER A 87 6.81 6.20 -4.64
N LEU A 88 6.22 6.66 -3.56
CA LEU A 88 4.94 7.38 -3.62
C LEU A 88 5.10 8.69 -4.37
N GLU A 89 4.29 8.87 -5.42
CA GLU A 89 4.28 10.03 -6.29
C GLU A 89 3.07 10.92 -6.05
N SER A 90 1.97 10.34 -5.57
CA SER A 90 0.71 11.06 -5.37
C SER A 90 0.01 10.58 -4.10
N LEU A 91 -0.44 11.53 -3.30
CA LEU A 91 -1.16 11.26 -2.07
C LEU A 91 -2.34 12.23 -1.98
N ASN A 92 -3.56 11.72 -2.13
CA ASN A 92 -4.76 12.52 -2.01
C ASN A 92 -5.64 11.99 -0.87
N LEU A 93 -5.67 12.76 0.22
CA LEU A 93 -6.48 12.47 1.41
C LEU A 93 -7.50 13.59 1.67
N ALA A 94 -7.86 14.33 0.63
CA ALA A 94 -8.76 15.48 0.74
C ALA A 94 -10.17 15.05 1.21
N PHE A 95 -10.86 15.97 1.85
CA PHE A 95 -12.24 15.78 2.30
C PHE A 95 -12.40 14.57 3.25
N ASN A 96 -11.46 14.40 4.14
CA ASN A 96 -11.52 13.45 5.24
C ASN A 96 -11.49 14.23 6.57
N LYS A 97 -11.47 13.51 7.68
CA LYS A 97 -11.51 14.10 9.03
C LYS A 97 -10.20 13.81 9.79
N LEU A 98 -9.08 14.00 9.09
CA LEU A 98 -7.77 13.80 9.70
C LEU A 98 -7.46 14.94 10.67
N SER A 99 -6.70 14.63 11.70
CA SER A 99 -6.29 15.57 12.74
C SER A 99 -4.81 15.39 13.08
N GLY A 100 -4.29 16.27 13.93
CA GLY A 100 -2.90 16.22 14.35
C GLY A 100 -1.95 16.77 13.29
N ALA A 101 -0.66 16.67 13.60
CA ALA A 101 0.39 17.17 12.71
C ALA A 101 0.65 16.20 11.55
N ILE A 102 1.05 16.76 10.40
CA ILE A 102 1.59 15.95 9.31
C ILE A 102 2.91 15.35 9.79
N PRO A 103 3.11 14.03 9.66
CA PRO A 103 4.37 13.41 10.08
C PRO A 103 5.57 14.02 9.37
N THR A 104 6.65 14.23 10.10
CA THR A 104 7.89 14.75 9.51
C THR A 104 8.45 13.82 8.45
N SER A 105 8.16 12.52 8.53
CA SER A 105 8.58 11.52 7.56
C SER A 105 8.03 11.75 6.15
N ILE A 106 7.03 12.60 5.97
CA ILE A 106 6.56 13.02 4.65
C ILE A 106 7.72 13.61 3.85
N GLY A 107 8.66 14.32 4.51
CA GLY A 107 9.84 14.85 3.86
C GLY A 107 10.78 13.80 3.29
N ASP A 108 10.64 12.53 3.69
CA ASP A 108 11.44 11.43 3.16
C ASP A 108 10.91 10.91 1.81
N LEU A 109 9.74 11.39 1.37
CA LEU A 109 9.09 10.95 0.13
C LEU A 109 9.58 11.81 -1.04
N SER A 110 10.74 11.46 -1.57
CA SER A 110 11.42 12.28 -2.58
C SER A 110 10.71 12.30 -3.93
N SER A 111 9.82 11.36 -4.20
CA SER A 111 9.06 11.30 -5.46
C SER A 111 7.70 11.99 -5.40
N LEU A 112 7.31 12.44 -4.22
CA LEU A 112 6.00 13.05 -4.00
C LEU A 112 5.87 14.44 -4.62
#